data_7c0e6316a4d286b7dd9d8e51d3d964d5
#
_entry.id   7c0e6316a4d286b7dd9d8e51d3d964d5
#
_cell.length_a   1.000
_cell.length_b   1.000
_cell.length_c   1.000
_cell.angle_alpha   90.00
_cell.angle_beta   90.00
_cell.angle_gamma   90.00
#
_symmetry.space_group_name_H-M   'P 1'
#
loop_
_entity.id
_entity.type
_entity.pdbx_description
1 polymer ?
#
loop_
_entity_poly.entity_id
_entity_poly.type
_entity_poly.pdbx_seq_one_letter_code
_entity_poly.pdbx_strand_id
1 'polypeptide(L)'
;SLVESVRWGVREYYFTGGEPFLNPDLVEMLVLALEYGPVTVLTNATVLKDEWLERLRAAEDRGPYSLEFRVSIDGPDAATNDPIRGEGTFDRAMRGVGMLVGHGVLPIITMTRTWPDADDQSVLRRFGEVLARHGCDRPRLKVLPRLLIGAEVARTCGYDDADGVSERMLEGDDSGQLI
;
A
#
# COMPACT_ATOMS: atom_id res chain seq x y z
N SER A 1 -17.10 -15.92 -6.28
CA SER A 1 -17.51 -15.29 -5.00
C SER A 1 -16.52 -15.61 -3.89
N LEU A 2 -16.51 -14.84 -2.80
CA LEU A 2 -15.64 -15.11 -1.63
C LEU A 2 -15.90 -16.52 -1.05
N VAL A 3 -17.14 -16.93 -0.95
CA VAL A 3 -17.50 -18.28 -0.48
C VAL A 3 -16.97 -19.38 -1.41
N GLU A 4 -16.91 -19.11 -2.69
CA GLU A 4 -16.35 -20.05 -3.68
C GLU A 4 -14.83 -20.13 -3.58
N SER A 5 -14.14 -19.01 -3.33
CA SER A 5 -12.68 -18.98 -3.18
C SER A 5 -12.19 -19.87 -2.01
N VAL A 6 -12.95 -19.97 -0.93
CA VAL A 6 -12.67 -20.89 0.19
C VAL A 6 -12.61 -22.35 -0.28
N ARG A 7 -13.53 -22.75 -1.15
CA ARG A 7 -13.54 -24.11 -1.74
C ARG A 7 -12.32 -24.40 -2.60
N TRP A 8 -11.71 -23.35 -3.17
CA TRP A 8 -10.47 -23.44 -3.96
C TRP A 8 -9.21 -23.31 -3.10
N GLY A 9 -9.33 -23.24 -1.77
CA GLY A 9 -8.20 -23.20 -0.84
C GLY A 9 -7.54 -21.84 -0.72
N VAL A 10 -8.21 -20.75 -1.13
CA VAL A 10 -7.72 -19.37 -0.89
C VAL A 10 -7.69 -19.12 0.61
N ARG A 11 -6.55 -18.58 1.09
CA ARG A 11 -6.29 -18.35 2.51
C ARG A 11 -6.05 -16.89 2.87
N GLU A 12 -5.81 -16.03 1.90
CA GLU A 12 -5.56 -14.60 2.07
C GLU A 12 -6.29 -13.81 1.00
N TYR A 13 -6.77 -12.62 1.34
CA TYR A 13 -7.57 -11.79 0.46
C TYR A 13 -6.91 -10.43 0.29
N TYR A 14 -6.66 -10.05 -0.96
CA TYR A 14 -6.11 -8.75 -1.33
C TYR A 14 -7.12 -7.95 -2.13
N PHE A 15 -7.45 -6.75 -1.63
CA PHE A 15 -8.32 -5.82 -2.32
C PHE A 15 -7.51 -4.66 -2.86
N THR A 16 -7.55 -4.49 -4.16
CA THR A 16 -6.82 -3.47 -4.90
C THR A 16 -7.64 -2.98 -6.09
N GLY A 17 -7.13 -2.00 -6.83
CA GLY A 17 -7.77 -1.41 -8.01
C GLY A 17 -7.22 -0.02 -8.24
N GLY A 18 -8.02 0.90 -8.82
CA GLY A 18 -7.66 2.31 -8.84
C GLY A 18 -7.65 2.87 -7.41
N GLU A 19 -8.81 3.01 -6.79
CA GLU A 19 -9.00 3.21 -5.36
C GLU A 19 -10.16 2.33 -4.89
N PRO A 20 -9.89 1.29 -4.07
CA PRO A 20 -10.92 0.33 -3.66
C PRO A 20 -12.09 0.97 -2.91
N PHE A 21 -11.83 1.98 -2.08
CA PHE A 21 -12.86 2.67 -1.28
C PHE A 21 -13.83 3.53 -2.10
N LEU A 22 -13.66 3.63 -3.42
CA LEU A 22 -14.68 4.17 -4.32
C LEU A 22 -15.78 3.14 -4.64
N ASN A 23 -15.53 1.86 -4.38
CA ASN A 23 -16.58 0.85 -4.49
C ASN A 23 -17.49 0.91 -3.26
N PRO A 24 -18.80 1.17 -3.42
CA PRO A 24 -19.74 1.30 -2.30
C PRO A 24 -19.88 0.01 -1.48
N ASP A 25 -19.62 -1.14 -2.07
CA ASP A 25 -19.77 -2.45 -1.42
C ASP A 25 -18.46 -2.92 -0.74
N LEU A 26 -17.37 -2.15 -0.83
CA LEU A 26 -16.05 -2.61 -0.35
C LEU A 26 -16.08 -2.99 1.12
N VAL A 27 -16.67 -2.16 1.98
CA VAL A 27 -16.66 -2.40 3.43
C VAL A 27 -17.34 -3.71 3.77
N GLU A 28 -18.47 -4.02 3.12
CA GLU A 28 -19.17 -5.30 3.24
C GLU A 28 -18.31 -6.47 2.78
N MET A 29 -17.61 -6.28 1.66
CA MET A 29 -16.71 -7.31 1.11
C MET A 29 -15.55 -7.59 2.06
N LEU A 30 -14.95 -6.56 2.68
CA LEU A 30 -13.87 -6.70 3.65
C LEU A 30 -14.35 -7.40 4.92
N VAL A 31 -15.51 -6.99 5.46
CA VAL A 31 -16.12 -7.63 6.64
C VAL A 31 -16.39 -9.12 6.37
N LEU A 32 -16.95 -9.44 5.21
CA LEU A 32 -17.19 -10.84 4.82
C LEU A 32 -15.88 -11.61 4.63
N ALA A 33 -14.85 -11.01 4.01
CA ALA A 33 -13.58 -11.68 3.79
C ALA A 33 -12.86 -12.01 5.10
N LEU A 34 -12.97 -11.15 6.13
CA LEU A 34 -12.42 -11.39 7.48
C LEU A 34 -13.04 -12.61 8.20
N GLU A 35 -14.15 -13.15 7.72
CA GLU A 35 -14.68 -14.41 8.23
C GLU A 35 -13.90 -15.63 7.73
N TYR A 36 -13.17 -15.49 6.62
CA TYR A 36 -12.51 -16.60 5.91
C TYR A 36 -10.99 -16.55 5.92
N GLY A 37 -10.38 -15.39 6.14
CA GLY A 37 -8.93 -15.24 6.13
C GLY A 37 -8.47 -13.82 6.40
N PRO A 38 -7.14 -13.61 6.58
CA PRO A 38 -6.56 -12.29 6.70
C PRO A 38 -6.79 -11.49 5.41
N VAL A 39 -7.00 -10.19 5.59
CA VAL A 39 -7.36 -9.26 4.52
C VAL A 39 -6.34 -8.15 4.42
N THR A 40 -5.89 -7.85 3.20
CA THR A 40 -5.05 -6.69 2.90
C THR A 40 -5.77 -5.77 1.92
N VAL A 41 -5.80 -4.48 2.21
CA VAL A 41 -6.33 -3.44 1.32
C VAL A 41 -5.19 -2.53 0.86
N LEU A 42 -5.02 -2.42 -0.46
CA LEU A 42 -4.10 -1.47 -1.08
C LEU A 42 -4.89 -0.22 -1.48
N THR A 43 -4.64 0.90 -0.83
CA THR A 43 -5.41 2.14 -0.98
C THR A 43 -4.50 3.36 -1.08
N ASN A 44 -4.97 4.44 -1.68
CA ASN A 44 -4.33 5.75 -1.60
C ASN A 44 -4.76 6.53 -0.33
N ALA A 45 -5.68 5.99 0.46
CA ALA A 45 -6.24 6.55 1.70
C ALA A 45 -6.85 7.95 1.57
N THR A 46 -7.18 8.42 0.36
CA THR A 46 -7.66 9.80 0.14
C THR A 46 -9.15 10.00 0.42
N VAL A 47 -9.92 8.90 0.53
CA VAL A 47 -11.40 8.92 0.64
C VAL A 47 -11.93 8.14 1.85
N LEU A 48 -11.07 7.82 2.82
CA LEU A 48 -11.47 7.08 4.03
C LEU A 48 -12.50 7.87 4.85
N LYS A 49 -13.35 7.14 5.56
CA LYS A 49 -14.36 7.68 6.49
C LYS A 49 -14.27 6.96 7.83
N ASP A 50 -14.51 7.69 8.92
CA ASP A 50 -14.46 7.16 10.29
C ASP A 50 -15.45 6.00 10.47
N GLU A 51 -16.68 6.14 9.97
CA GLU A 51 -17.72 5.10 10.03
C GLU A 51 -17.31 3.77 9.41
N TRP A 52 -16.48 3.80 8.34
CA TRP A 52 -15.95 2.61 7.71
C TRP A 52 -14.88 1.96 8.57
N LEU A 53 -13.98 2.76 9.13
CA LEU A 53 -12.89 2.28 9.98
C LEU A 53 -13.41 1.69 11.28
N GLU A 54 -14.40 2.32 11.92
CA GLU A 54 -15.08 1.78 13.10
C GLU A 54 -15.68 0.40 12.81
N ARG A 55 -16.39 0.29 11.69
CA ARG A 55 -17.03 -0.95 11.28
C ARG A 55 -16.04 -2.06 10.98
N LEU A 56 -14.94 -1.73 10.27
CA LEU A 56 -13.88 -2.67 9.95
C LEU A 56 -13.13 -3.12 11.20
N ARG A 57 -12.81 -2.22 12.13
CA ARG A 57 -12.22 -2.55 13.42
C ARG A 57 -13.12 -3.49 14.23
N ALA A 58 -14.41 -3.17 14.33
CA ALA A 58 -15.36 -4.03 15.00
C ALA A 58 -15.48 -5.44 14.36
N ALA A 59 -15.27 -5.56 13.06
CA ALA A 59 -15.25 -6.86 12.38
C ALA A 59 -13.96 -7.63 12.68
N GLU A 60 -12.80 -6.96 12.64
CA GLU A 60 -11.51 -7.55 12.98
C GLU A 60 -11.47 -8.04 14.44
N ASP A 61 -11.97 -7.23 15.39
CA ASP A 61 -11.98 -7.57 16.82
C ASP A 61 -12.88 -8.79 17.15
N ARG A 62 -13.86 -9.10 16.30
CA ARG A 62 -14.73 -10.27 16.45
C ARG A 62 -14.16 -11.56 15.89
N GLY A 63 -13.19 -11.45 14.97
CA GLY A 63 -12.67 -12.59 14.21
C GLY A 63 -11.24 -12.97 14.60
N PRO A 64 -10.76 -14.11 14.13
CA PRO A 64 -9.36 -14.53 14.33
C PRO A 64 -8.39 -13.93 13.31
N TYR A 65 -8.88 -13.23 12.30
CA TYR A 65 -8.08 -12.73 11.19
C TYR A 65 -7.89 -11.23 11.24
N SER A 66 -6.73 -10.77 10.77
CA SER A 66 -6.34 -9.36 10.78
C SER A 66 -6.66 -8.65 9.47
N LEU A 67 -6.86 -7.33 9.57
CA LEU A 67 -6.99 -6.41 8.45
C LEU A 67 -5.75 -5.52 8.35
N GLU A 68 -5.03 -5.62 7.23
CA GLU A 68 -3.87 -4.79 6.94
C GLU A 68 -4.20 -3.72 5.90
N PHE A 69 -3.79 -2.48 6.17
CA PHE A 69 -3.83 -1.40 5.19
C PHE A 69 -2.44 -1.14 4.63
N ARG A 70 -2.33 -1.14 3.31
CA ARG A 70 -1.14 -0.69 2.57
C ARG A 70 -1.48 0.61 1.89
N VAL A 71 -0.92 1.69 2.42
CA VAL A 71 -1.19 3.04 1.92
C VAL A 71 -0.08 3.45 0.97
N SER A 72 -0.47 3.81 -0.24
CA SER A 72 0.46 4.18 -1.31
C SER A 72 0.77 5.68 -1.27
N ILE A 73 2.02 6.03 -0.93
CA ILE A 73 2.53 7.41 -0.90
C ILE A 73 3.94 7.39 -1.49
N ASP A 74 4.20 8.11 -2.60
CA ASP A 74 5.45 8.04 -3.34
C ASP A 74 6.45 9.17 -3.03
N GLY A 75 6.10 10.09 -2.16
CA GLY A 75 6.99 11.17 -1.74
C GLY A 75 6.71 11.64 -0.31
N PRO A 76 7.74 12.14 0.42
CA PRO A 76 7.58 12.62 1.79
C PRO A 76 6.93 14.01 1.90
N ASP A 77 6.54 14.62 0.78
CA ASP A 77 5.84 15.89 0.68
C ASP A 77 5.01 15.99 -0.61
N ALA A 78 4.15 17.00 -0.69
CA ALA A 78 3.30 17.24 -1.86
C ALA A 78 4.11 17.46 -3.15
N ALA A 79 5.27 18.14 -3.06
CA ALA A 79 6.10 18.45 -4.22
C ALA A 79 6.65 17.18 -4.90
N THR A 80 6.90 16.12 -4.14
CA THR A 80 7.44 14.85 -4.64
C THR A 80 6.36 13.80 -4.88
N ASN A 81 5.26 13.83 -4.13
CA ASN A 81 4.16 12.86 -4.26
C ASN A 81 3.17 13.23 -5.36
N ASP A 82 2.72 14.49 -5.40
CA ASP A 82 1.59 14.90 -6.24
C ASP A 82 1.87 14.84 -7.74
N PRO A 83 3.10 15.07 -8.26
CA PRO A 83 3.41 14.83 -9.66
C PRO A 83 3.19 13.40 -10.12
N ILE A 84 3.24 12.42 -9.19
CA ILE A 84 3.05 11.00 -9.48
C ILE A 84 1.59 10.60 -9.29
N ARG A 85 0.96 11.07 -8.19
CA ARG A 85 -0.36 10.60 -7.72
C ARG A 85 -1.50 11.56 -7.96
N GLY A 86 -1.22 12.78 -8.40
CA GLY A 86 -2.21 13.82 -8.65
C GLY A 86 -2.23 14.90 -7.57
N GLU A 87 -2.64 16.09 -7.95
CA GLU A 87 -2.65 17.30 -7.11
C GLU A 87 -3.46 17.11 -5.82
N GLY A 88 -2.87 17.52 -4.70
CA GLY A 88 -3.49 17.48 -3.37
C GLY A 88 -3.70 16.08 -2.82
N THR A 89 -3.15 15.04 -3.46
CA THR A 89 -3.27 13.65 -2.96
C THR A 89 -2.43 13.43 -1.72
N PHE A 90 -1.28 14.08 -1.60
CA PHE A 90 -0.42 13.94 -0.43
C PHE A 90 -1.15 14.31 0.87
N ASP A 91 -1.74 15.49 0.93
CA ASP A 91 -2.45 15.96 2.13
C ASP A 91 -3.67 15.10 2.46
N ARG A 92 -4.39 14.63 1.43
CA ARG A 92 -5.51 13.71 1.63
C ARG A 92 -5.06 12.36 2.18
N ALA A 93 -3.98 11.80 1.61
CA ALA A 93 -3.40 10.53 2.07
C ALA A 93 -2.89 10.63 3.51
N MET A 94 -2.21 11.73 3.86
CA MET A 94 -1.71 11.96 5.22
C MET A 94 -2.86 12.09 6.24
N ARG A 95 -3.97 12.74 5.88
CA ARG A 95 -5.19 12.72 6.71
C ARG A 95 -5.72 11.31 6.89
N GLY A 96 -5.77 10.52 5.81
CA GLY A 96 -6.19 9.11 5.86
C GLY A 96 -5.29 8.26 6.75
N VAL A 97 -3.97 8.47 6.72
CA VAL A 97 -3.03 7.81 7.65
C VAL A 97 -3.34 8.19 9.09
N GLY A 98 -3.56 9.48 9.37
CA GLY A 98 -3.94 9.95 10.72
C GLY A 98 -5.26 9.31 11.21
N MET A 99 -6.25 9.18 10.33
CA MET A 99 -7.51 8.47 10.65
C MET A 99 -7.25 6.99 10.98
N LEU A 100 -6.48 6.28 10.15
CA LEU A 100 -6.11 4.87 10.42
C LEU A 100 -5.45 4.72 11.79
N VAL A 101 -4.45 5.55 12.09
CA VAL A 101 -3.75 5.53 13.37
C VAL A 101 -4.70 5.87 14.53
N GLY A 102 -5.59 6.85 14.35
CA GLY A 102 -6.62 7.21 15.33
C GLY A 102 -7.57 6.06 15.68
N HIS A 103 -7.83 5.17 14.72
CA HIS A 103 -8.59 3.93 14.92
C HIS A 103 -7.73 2.73 15.35
N GLY A 104 -6.47 2.94 15.74
CA GLY A 104 -5.57 1.88 16.20
C GLY A 104 -5.00 0.99 15.11
N VAL A 105 -5.12 1.42 13.84
CA VAL A 105 -4.54 0.71 12.70
C VAL A 105 -3.16 1.28 12.38
N LEU A 106 -2.15 0.41 12.33
CA LEU A 106 -0.79 0.79 11.91
C LEU A 106 -0.57 0.38 10.45
N PRO A 107 -0.77 1.30 9.48
CA PRO A 107 -0.65 0.97 8.07
C PRO A 107 0.81 0.69 7.67
N ILE A 108 0.99 -0.09 6.60
CA ILE A 108 2.24 -0.14 5.84
C ILE A 108 2.19 0.98 4.81
N ILE A 109 3.16 1.88 4.84
CA ILE A 109 3.32 2.88 3.79
C ILE A 109 4.15 2.27 2.68
N THR A 110 3.55 2.14 1.52
CA THR A 110 4.18 1.58 0.32
C THR A 110 4.54 2.72 -0.62
N MET A 111 5.79 2.79 -1.00
CA MET A 111 6.32 3.82 -1.89
C MET A 111 7.12 3.21 -3.02
N THR A 112 7.01 3.80 -4.21
CA THR A 112 7.87 3.45 -5.34
C THR A 112 9.12 4.31 -5.27
N ARG A 113 10.29 3.70 -5.41
CA ARG A 113 11.56 4.44 -5.43
C ARG A 113 11.62 5.32 -6.69
N THR A 114 11.58 6.63 -6.49
CA THR A 114 11.70 7.64 -7.56
C THR A 114 12.93 8.53 -7.36
N TRP A 115 13.79 8.19 -6.41
CA TRP A 115 15.03 8.88 -6.02
C TRP A 115 16.24 7.95 -6.17
N PRO A 116 17.48 8.50 -6.25
CA PRO A 116 18.71 7.72 -6.26
C PRO A 116 18.90 6.92 -4.96
N ASP A 117 19.51 5.73 -5.05
CA ASP A 117 19.78 4.87 -3.90
C ASP A 117 20.58 5.55 -2.79
N ALA A 118 21.51 6.43 -3.16
CA ALA A 118 22.29 7.21 -2.22
C ALA A 118 21.45 8.09 -1.28
N ASP A 119 20.23 8.43 -1.68
CA ASP A 119 19.31 9.29 -0.94
C ASP A 119 18.33 8.52 -0.02
N ASP A 120 18.33 7.19 -0.06
CA ASP A 120 17.37 6.34 0.68
C ASP A 120 17.25 6.74 2.15
N GLN A 121 18.38 6.87 2.86
CA GLN A 121 18.37 7.21 4.28
C GLN A 121 17.71 8.56 4.56
N SER A 122 17.99 9.55 3.71
CA SER A 122 17.44 10.90 3.87
C SER A 122 15.94 10.95 3.58
N VAL A 123 15.50 10.23 2.55
CA VAL A 123 14.09 10.14 2.15
C VAL A 123 13.28 9.37 3.21
N LEU A 124 13.75 8.21 3.67
CA LEU A 124 13.08 7.42 4.70
C LEU A 124 12.98 8.17 6.03
N ARG A 125 14.01 8.93 6.41
CA ARG A 125 13.95 9.79 7.59
C ARG A 125 12.84 10.85 7.44
N ARG A 126 12.76 11.55 6.30
CA ARG A 126 11.72 12.55 6.03
C ARG A 126 10.33 11.93 6.06
N PHE A 127 10.15 10.73 5.53
CA PHE A 127 8.91 9.98 5.68
C PHE A 127 8.58 9.73 7.16
N GLY A 128 9.55 9.28 7.95
CA GLY A 128 9.36 9.08 9.39
C GLY A 128 8.91 10.35 10.12
N GLU A 129 9.56 11.49 9.83
CA GLU A 129 9.23 12.78 10.42
C GLU A 129 7.82 13.27 10.06
N VAL A 130 7.39 13.11 8.81
CA VAL A 130 6.05 13.54 8.41
C VAL A 130 4.97 12.61 8.96
N LEU A 131 5.21 11.30 8.96
CA LEU A 131 4.28 10.32 9.50
C LEU A 131 4.09 10.48 11.02
N ALA A 132 5.16 10.78 11.76
CA ALA A 132 5.09 11.07 13.19
C ALA A 132 4.17 12.26 13.51
N ARG A 133 4.17 13.32 12.67
CA ARG A 133 3.25 14.47 12.82
C ARG A 133 1.77 14.08 12.68
N HIS A 134 1.50 12.94 12.05
CA HIS A 134 0.16 12.37 11.89
C HIS A 134 -0.12 11.20 12.85
N GLY A 135 0.69 11.09 13.92
CA GLY A 135 0.52 10.10 14.98
C GLY A 135 1.12 8.73 14.68
N CYS A 136 1.80 8.56 13.53
CA CYS A 136 2.46 7.31 13.16
C CYS A 136 3.93 7.34 13.59
N ASP A 137 4.20 7.15 14.89
CA ASP A 137 5.55 7.25 15.48
C ASP A 137 6.47 6.08 15.12
N ARG A 138 5.92 4.95 14.72
CA ARG A 138 6.64 3.74 14.30
C ARG A 138 6.18 3.28 12.92
N PRO A 139 6.46 4.05 11.87
CA PRO A 139 5.97 3.73 10.54
C PRO A 139 6.59 2.44 10.01
N ARG A 140 5.75 1.60 9.41
CA ARG A 140 6.19 0.47 8.60
C ARG A 140 6.32 0.95 7.16
N LEU A 141 7.55 1.05 6.66
CA LEU A 141 7.83 1.55 5.32
C LEU A 141 8.23 0.39 4.40
N LYS A 142 7.63 0.32 3.22
CA LYS A 142 7.97 -0.62 2.16
C LYS A 142 8.32 0.14 0.89
N VAL A 143 9.60 0.10 0.52
CA VAL A 143 10.08 0.65 -0.74
C VAL A 143 9.98 -0.41 -1.81
N LEU A 144 9.31 -0.09 -2.91
CA LEU A 144 9.23 -0.92 -4.10
C LEU A 144 10.18 -0.40 -5.18
N PRO A 145 10.77 -1.28 -5.97
CA PRO A 145 11.53 -0.85 -7.15
C PRO A 145 10.61 -0.09 -8.11
N ARG A 146 11.20 0.81 -8.89
CA ARG A 146 10.47 1.51 -9.94
C ARG A 146 10.13 0.53 -11.07
N LEU A 147 8.84 0.42 -11.37
CA LEU A 147 8.36 -0.38 -12.49
C LEU A 147 8.20 0.52 -13.72
N LEU A 148 9.01 0.29 -14.75
CA LEU A 148 9.04 1.09 -15.97
C LEU A 148 7.97 0.63 -16.98
N ILE A 149 6.72 0.51 -16.51
CA ILE A 149 5.57 0.06 -17.31
C ILE A 149 4.41 1.05 -17.22
N GLY A 150 3.42 0.92 -18.10
CA GLY A 150 2.24 1.78 -18.10
C GLY A 150 2.57 3.26 -18.29
N ALA A 151 1.99 4.14 -17.50
CA ALA A 151 2.24 5.59 -17.60
C ALA A 151 3.71 5.98 -17.30
N GLU A 152 4.47 5.13 -16.61
CA GLU A 152 5.87 5.37 -16.29
C GLU A 152 6.78 5.25 -17.55
N VAL A 153 6.37 4.47 -18.55
CA VAL A 153 7.08 4.39 -19.85
C VAL A 153 7.24 5.78 -20.48
N ALA A 154 6.21 6.62 -20.41
CA ALA A 154 6.26 7.97 -20.96
C ALA A 154 7.25 8.89 -20.22
N ARG A 155 7.58 8.58 -18.97
CA ARG A 155 8.51 9.35 -18.12
C ARG A 155 9.96 8.85 -18.22
N THR A 156 10.17 7.57 -18.58
CA THR A 156 11.46 6.88 -18.44
C THR A 156 11.95 6.17 -19.68
N CYS A 157 11.17 6.13 -20.75
CA CYS A 157 11.40 5.33 -21.97
C CYS A 157 11.22 3.81 -21.78
N GLY A 158 10.76 3.37 -20.59
CA GLY A 158 10.52 1.94 -20.31
C GLY A 158 11.79 1.13 -20.03
N TYR A 159 11.65 -0.18 -20.08
CA TYR A 159 12.77 -1.14 -19.99
C TYR A 159 13.46 -1.27 -21.34
N ASP A 160 14.76 -1.50 -21.31
CA ASP A 160 15.56 -1.87 -22.47
C ASP A 160 16.05 -3.34 -22.37
N ASP A 161 16.79 -3.80 -23.39
CA ASP A 161 17.29 -5.17 -23.43
C ASP A 161 18.29 -5.49 -22.29
N ALA A 162 18.92 -4.47 -21.69
CA ALA A 162 19.83 -4.63 -20.56
C ALA A 162 19.08 -4.83 -19.22
N ASP A 163 17.80 -4.45 -19.16
CA ASP A 163 16.93 -4.65 -17.99
C ASP A 163 16.34 -6.06 -17.92
N GLY A 164 16.63 -6.91 -18.91
CA GLY A 164 16.12 -8.28 -18.96
C GLY A 164 16.66 -9.16 -17.83
N VAL A 165 15.84 -10.10 -17.35
CA VAL A 165 16.26 -11.11 -16.40
C VAL A 165 17.26 -12.05 -17.10
N SER A 166 18.53 -12.04 -16.68
CA SER A 166 19.55 -12.93 -17.22
C SER A 166 19.47 -14.32 -16.54
N GLU A 167 19.90 -15.37 -17.24
CA GLU A 167 20.01 -16.73 -16.66
C GLU A 167 20.84 -16.73 -15.37
N ARG A 168 21.85 -15.86 -15.27
CA ARG A 168 22.70 -15.70 -14.11
C ARG A 168 21.95 -15.19 -12.86
N MET A 169 20.86 -14.45 -13.04
CA MET A 169 19.96 -13.99 -11.95
C MET A 169 19.06 -15.12 -11.46
N LEU A 170 18.81 -16.13 -12.30
CA LEU A 170 17.99 -17.30 -11.95
C LEU A 170 18.83 -18.39 -11.25
N GLU A 171 20.15 -18.40 -11.44
CA GLU A 171 21.09 -19.38 -10.85
C GLU A 171 21.67 -18.92 -9.51
N GLY A 172 21.53 -17.63 -9.17
CA GLY A 172 21.99 -17.09 -7.90
C GLY A 172 21.03 -17.43 -6.76
N ASP A 173 21.59 -17.60 -5.57
CA ASP A 173 20.88 -17.88 -4.30
C ASP A 173 20.04 -16.66 -3.81
N ASP A 174 19.61 -15.80 -4.75
CA ASP A 174 18.82 -14.59 -4.55
C ASP A 174 17.29 -14.85 -4.54
N SER A 175 16.89 -16.11 -4.40
CA SER A 175 15.47 -16.48 -4.25
C SER A 175 14.77 -15.79 -3.07
N GLY A 176 15.53 -15.21 -2.13
CA GLY A 176 15.01 -14.38 -1.05
C GLY A 176 14.65 -12.93 -1.42
N GLN A 177 15.05 -12.44 -2.60
CA GLN A 177 14.78 -11.06 -3.06
C GLN A 177 13.59 -10.95 -4.04
N LEU A 178 13.04 -12.08 -4.48
CA LEU A 178 11.92 -12.14 -5.43
C LEU A 178 10.54 -12.25 -4.76
N ILE A 179 10.42 -11.90 -3.47
CA ILE A 179 9.13 -11.86 -2.74
C ILE A 179 8.73 -10.43 -2.45
#